data_cf87dc1b545f0f97c08453141146ad5a
#
_entry.id   cf87dc1b545f0f97c08453141146ad5a
#
_cell.length_a   1.000
_cell.length_b   1.000
_cell.length_c   1.000
_cell.angle_alpha   90.00
_cell.angle_beta   90.00
_cell.angle_gamma   90.00
#
_symmetry.space_group_name_H-M   'P 1'
#
loop_
_entity.id
_entity.type
_entity.pdbx_description
1 polymer ?
#
loop_
_entity_poly.entity_id
_entity_poly.type
_entity_poly.pdbx_seq_one_letter_code
_entity_poly.pdbx_strand_id
1 'polypeptide(L)'
;MLTRSKHGIYKPKAIQVQVDYTSQEPPSFSIASKHPQWVAAMDAEYQSLQKQETWSLVPLPPHKNIVTCKWVYKLKRHSDGSIARYKARLVARGYLQQFGMDYDETFSPVVKPATVRLLLALAVQFGWELRQLDVSNAFLHGILKEEVFMAQPQGYIDPAFPKHVCLLHKALYGLKQAPRAWFERFTTQLLHIGFCASTADGNLFILRHDSCIVFLLLYVDDIIITGNNSKFVTSIIKQLGMDFDLKDLGLLHYFLGLQIDYTSSGLFVHQTKYATDLIQKFGMTDCKPCKTPSSPNSHLLPNDSPLLSDPTPYRSLVGALQYLTFTRPDLSLAVQQACQHMSSPTHNHLQAAKRILRYLQGTLHFGIAFTPGPISLSAYSDSDWAGDPMDRRSLTGMVIFLGNSPISWSAKKQGTVSRSSTEAEYRALASTTAELYWIRMLLRDFGIFLPHPPLLWCDNVSALAIATNPVFHARTKHIEVDYHFVREKVLRRDVMLKFISTHDQLADLFTKSLPSPRFNWLTSKLMWKFPTRLRGDERHHNATSNGCPEHTNHEEEDGTPTARTPTATFHKTMSCSVIRKHKGRSKQNATVPH
;
A
#
# COMPACT_ATOMS: atom_id res chain seq x y z
N MET A 1 -57.02 -31.95 25.34
CA MET A 1 -55.64 -31.81 24.86
C MET A 1 -55.27 -30.33 24.77
N LEU A 2 -54.29 -29.86 25.58
CA LEU A 2 -53.79 -28.50 25.49
C LEU A 2 -52.77 -28.43 24.32
N THR A 3 -53.06 -27.62 23.31
CA THR A 3 -52.19 -27.45 22.15
C THR A 3 -50.95 -26.61 22.55
N ARG A 4 -49.82 -26.81 21.84
CA ARG A 4 -48.53 -26.07 22.09
C ARG A 4 -48.68 -24.54 22.07
N SER A 5 -49.62 -24.00 21.32
CA SER A 5 -49.91 -22.56 21.28
C SER A 5 -50.48 -22.01 22.62
N LYS A 6 -51.19 -22.86 23.42
CA LYS A 6 -51.68 -22.50 24.74
C LYS A 6 -50.59 -22.49 25.81
N HIS A 7 -49.36 -23.01 25.48
CA HIS A 7 -48.18 -22.94 26.31
C HIS A 7 -47.19 -21.84 25.87
N GLY A 8 -47.60 -20.87 25.01
CA GLY A 8 -46.77 -19.76 24.58
C GLY A 8 -45.65 -20.16 23.62
N ILE A 9 -45.67 -21.41 23.07
CA ILE A 9 -44.66 -21.88 22.11
C ILE A 9 -45.17 -21.61 20.70
N TYR A 10 -44.75 -20.49 20.12
CA TYR A 10 -45.02 -20.13 18.74
C TYR A 10 -43.85 -20.57 17.86
N LYS A 11 -44.14 -21.26 16.74
CA LYS A 11 -43.12 -21.41 15.69
C LYS A 11 -42.82 -20.02 15.15
N PRO A 12 -41.53 -19.62 15.07
CA PRO A 12 -41.20 -18.37 14.40
C PRO A 12 -41.71 -18.43 12.97
N LYS A 13 -42.56 -17.48 12.56
CA LYS A 13 -42.94 -17.29 11.17
C LYS A 13 -41.67 -16.95 10.42
N ALA A 14 -41.20 -17.87 9.54
CA ALA A 14 -40.15 -17.52 8.59
C ALA A 14 -40.76 -16.49 7.64
N ILE A 15 -40.46 -15.23 7.83
CA ILE A 15 -40.75 -14.18 6.86
C ILE A 15 -39.71 -14.40 5.75
N GLN A 16 -40.17 -14.96 4.64
CA GLN A 16 -39.34 -15.09 3.46
C GLN A 16 -39.25 -13.69 2.83
N VAL A 17 -38.18 -12.96 3.18
CA VAL A 17 -37.85 -11.71 2.51
C VAL A 17 -37.38 -12.10 1.12
N GLN A 18 -38.13 -11.76 0.11
CA GLN A 18 -37.75 -11.96 -1.28
C GLN A 18 -36.66 -10.91 -1.59
N VAL A 19 -35.42 -11.34 -1.56
CA VAL A 19 -34.26 -10.48 -1.87
C VAL A 19 -34.21 -10.28 -3.38
N ASP A 20 -34.21 -9.03 -3.82
CA ASP A 20 -34.02 -8.68 -5.22
C ASP A 20 -32.54 -8.70 -5.61
N TYR A 21 -32.12 -9.78 -6.26
CA TYR A 21 -30.73 -9.95 -6.73
C TYR A 21 -30.45 -9.24 -8.06
N THR A 22 -31.34 -8.42 -8.57
CA THR A 22 -31.03 -7.43 -9.62
C THR A 22 -30.32 -6.21 -9.02
N SER A 23 -30.57 -5.90 -7.77
CA SER A 23 -29.96 -4.79 -7.02
C SER A 23 -28.91 -5.21 -5.99
N GLN A 24 -28.73 -6.52 -5.76
CA GLN A 24 -27.79 -7.11 -4.80
C GLN A 24 -26.96 -8.24 -5.42
N GLU A 25 -25.82 -8.53 -4.81
CA GLU A 25 -24.92 -9.61 -5.24
C GLU A 25 -25.47 -10.98 -4.79
N PRO A 26 -25.69 -11.95 -5.71
CA PRO A 26 -26.17 -13.28 -5.34
C PRO A 26 -25.07 -14.06 -4.57
N PRO A 27 -25.45 -14.79 -3.51
CA PRO A 27 -24.49 -15.53 -2.69
C PRO A 27 -24.02 -16.85 -3.33
N SER A 28 -24.72 -17.34 -4.37
CA SER A 28 -24.42 -18.63 -5.00
C SER A 28 -24.82 -18.68 -6.47
N PHE A 29 -24.23 -19.63 -7.21
CA PHE A 29 -24.58 -19.91 -8.59
C PHE A 29 -26.07 -20.26 -8.77
N SER A 30 -26.64 -21.08 -7.88
CA SER A 30 -28.05 -21.51 -7.97
C SER A 30 -29.05 -20.35 -7.87
N ILE A 31 -28.66 -19.23 -7.29
CA ILE A 31 -29.44 -18.00 -7.26
C ILE A 31 -29.13 -17.16 -8.51
N ALA A 32 -27.85 -16.95 -8.81
CA ALA A 32 -27.41 -16.14 -9.96
C ALA A 32 -27.96 -16.65 -11.28
N SER A 33 -28.02 -17.98 -11.49
CA SER A 33 -28.54 -18.62 -12.72
C SER A 33 -30.02 -18.34 -12.99
N LYS A 34 -30.78 -17.81 -12.02
CA LYS A 34 -32.17 -17.40 -12.19
C LYS A 34 -32.35 -15.97 -12.70
N HIS A 35 -31.26 -15.20 -12.79
CA HIS A 35 -31.27 -13.79 -13.16
C HIS A 35 -30.48 -13.55 -14.46
N PRO A 36 -31.16 -13.15 -15.56
CA PRO A 36 -30.53 -13.01 -16.88
C PRO A 36 -29.26 -12.13 -16.89
N GLN A 37 -29.25 -11.06 -16.09
CA GLN A 37 -28.11 -10.13 -16.00
C GLN A 37 -26.83 -10.82 -15.43
N TRP A 38 -27.02 -11.71 -14.47
CA TRP A 38 -25.91 -12.49 -13.90
C TRP A 38 -25.47 -13.62 -14.81
N VAL A 39 -26.43 -14.25 -15.53
CA VAL A 39 -26.12 -15.25 -16.56
C VAL A 39 -25.26 -14.61 -17.65
N ALA A 40 -25.70 -13.47 -18.21
CA ALA A 40 -24.94 -12.76 -19.24
C ALA A 40 -23.52 -12.36 -18.74
N ALA A 41 -23.37 -11.99 -17.46
CA ALA A 41 -22.08 -11.69 -16.88
C ALA A 41 -21.18 -12.92 -16.73
N MET A 42 -21.73 -14.10 -16.41
CA MET A 42 -21.01 -15.37 -16.36
C MET A 42 -20.62 -15.85 -17.76
N ASP A 43 -21.51 -15.74 -18.75
CA ASP A 43 -21.25 -16.10 -20.15
C ASP A 43 -20.10 -15.28 -20.72
N ALA A 44 -20.11 -13.97 -20.48
CA ALA A 44 -19.04 -13.07 -20.93
C ALA A 44 -17.67 -13.45 -20.33
N GLU A 45 -17.63 -13.79 -19.04
CA GLU A 45 -16.39 -14.26 -18.38
C GLU A 45 -15.95 -15.60 -18.94
N TYR A 46 -16.87 -16.56 -19.07
CA TYR A 46 -16.56 -17.90 -19.59
C TYR A 46 -16.04 -17.84 -21.02
N GLN A 47 -16.67 -17.07 -21.90
CA GLN A 47 -16.21 -16.86 -23.28
C GLN A 47 -14.82 -16.20 -23.33
N SER A 48 -14.57 -15.24 -22.44
CA SER A 48 -13.24 -14.62 -22.32
C SER A 48 -12.17 -15.65 -21.93
N LEU A 49 -12.47 -16.55 -20.98
CA LEU A 49 -11.56 -17.60 -20.55
C LEU A 49 -11.30 -18.62 -21.68
N GLN A 50 -12.31 -18.97 -22.45
CA GLN A 50 -12.18 -19.86 -23.62
C GLN A 50 -11.35 -19.21 -24.72
N LYS A 51 -11.63 -17.95 -25.09
CA LYS A 51 -10.87 -17.20 -26.08
C LYS A 51 -9.39 -17.08 -25.74
N GLN A 52 -9.09 -17.03 -24.46
CA GLN A 52 -7.70 -16.97 -23.98
C GLN A 52 -7.04 -18.34 -23.85
N GLU A 53 -7.75 -19.44 -24.17
CA GLU A 53 -7.23 -20.82 -24.02
C GLU A 53 -6.71 -21.08 -22.61
N THR A 54 -7.51 -20.69 -21.59
CA THR A 54 -7.09 -20.77 -20.20
C THR A 54 -6.86 -22.20 -19.72
N TRP A 55 -7.59 -23.17 -20.32
CA TRP A 55 -7.45 -24.62 -20.02
C TRP A 55 -7.82 -25.46 -21.24
N SER A 56 -7.42 -26.72 -21.21
CA SER A 56 -7.93 -27.80 -22.06
C SER A 56 -8.69 -28.83 -21.21
N LEU A 57 -9.70 -29.47 -21.80
CA LEU A 57 -10.42 -30.57 -21.16
C LEU A 57 -9.64 -31.87 -21.35
N VAL A 58 -9.31 -32.54 -20.25
CA VAL A 58 -8.56 -33.80 -20.23
C VAL A 58 -9.28 -34.83 -19.38
N PRO A 59 -9.10 -36.15 -19.64
CA PRO A 59 -9.57 -37.18 -18.73
C PRO A 59 -9.02 -36.97 -17.32
N LEU A 60 -9.79 -37.35 -16.32
CA LEU A 60 -9.35 -37.23 -14.93
C LEU A 60 -8.08 -38.05 -14.68
N PRO A 61 -6.91 -37.45 -14.39
CA PRO A 61 -5.69 -38.19 -14.15
C PRO A 61 -5.73 -38.88 -12.76
N PRO A 62 -5.22 -40.15 -12.66
CA PRO A 62 -5.14 -40.83 -11.38
C PRO A 62 -4.15 -40.13 -10.45
N HIS A 63 -4.44 -40.09 -9.16
CA HIS A 63 -3.57 -39.59 -8.08
C HIS A 63 -3.26 -38.08 -8.14
N LYS A 64 -3.94 -37.30 -8.99
CA LYS A 64 -3.80 -35.83 -9.01
C LYS A 64 -4.88 -35.16 -8.16
N ASN A 65 -4.51 -34.05 -7.55
CA ASN A 65 -5.45 -33.20 -6.82
C ASN A 65 -6.36 -32.42 -7.79
N ILE A 66 -7.64 -32.29 -7.49
CA ILE A 66 -8.58 -31.52 -8.29
C ILE A 66 -9.03 -30.32 -7.49
N VAL A 67 -8.65 -29.15 -7.96
CA VAL A 67 -9.07 -27.88 -7.40
C VAL A 67 -10.47 -27.57 -7.90
N THR A 68 -11.42 -27.24 -7.01
CA THR A 68 -12.74 -26.77 -7.44
C THR A 68 -12.73 -25.27 -7.66
N CYS A 69 -13.76 -24.76 -8.36
CA CYS A 69 -13.95 -23.32 -8.59
C CYS A 69 -15.31 -22.84 -8.09
N LYS A 70 -15.50 -21.55 -8.07
CA LYS A 70 -16.75 -20.88 -7.74
C LYS A 70 -16.92 -19.59 -8.53
N TRP A 71 -18.16 -19.21 -8.77
CA TRP A 71 -18.50 -17.89 -9.27
C TRP A 71 -18.50 -16.87 -8.13
N VAL A 72 -17.95 -15.69 -8.38
CA VAL A 72 -17.96 -14.52 -7.48
C VAL A 72 -18.59 -13.36 -8.23
N TYR A 73 -19.62 -12.77 -7.63
CA TYR A 73 -20.44 -11.74 -8.22
C TYR A 73 -20.11 -10.39 -7.61
N LYS A 74 -20.11 -9.34 -8.44
CA LYS A 74 -19.84 -7.96 -7.99
C LYS A 74 -20.67 -6.97 -8.81
N LEU A 75 -21.41 -6.09 -8.12
CA LEU A 75 -22.06 -4.94 -8.72
C LEU A 75 -21.08 -3.78 -8.80
N LYS A 76 -20.92 -3.24 -10.00
CA LYS A 76 -20.25 -1.94 -10.19
C LYS A 76 -21.32 -0.88 -10.28
N ARG A 77 -21.17 0.20 -9.50
CA ARG A 77 -22.14 1.31 -9.43
C ARG A 77 -21.47 2.58 -9.92
N HIS A 78 -22.29 3.46 -10.52
CA HIS A 78 -21.92 4.83 -10.80
C HIS A 78 -21.86 5.66 -9.50
N SER A 79 -21.37 6.89 -9.58
CA SER A 79 -21.29 7.81 -8.44
C SER A 79 -22.66 8.20 -7.86
N ASP A 80 -23.71 8.15 -8.67
CA ASP A 80 -25.10 8.37 -8.29
C ASP A 80 -25.78 7.17 -7.60
N GLY A 81 -25.05 6.02 -7.46
CA GLY A 81 -25.54 4.78 -6.87
C GLY A 81 -26.26 3.84 -7.85
N SER A 82 -26.54 4.25 -9.08
CA SER A 82 -27.11 3.41 -10.12
C SER A 82 -26.15 2.28 -10.54
N ILE A 83 -26.69 1.17 -11.06
CA ILE A 83 -25.91 0.01 -11.46
C ILE A 83 -25.24 0.30 -12.82
N ALA A 84 -23.91 0.41 -12.80
CA ALA A 84 -23.12 0.55 -14.01
C ALA A 84 -22.93 -0.78 -14.76
N ARG A 85 -22.69 -1.88 -14.02
CA ARG A 85 -22.37 -3.18 -14.62
C ARG A 85 -22.46 -4.31 -13.61
N TYR A 86 -22.98 -5.46 -14.08
CA TYR A 86 -22.86 -6.75 -13.41
C TYR A 86 -21.53 -7.39 -13.79
N LYS A 87 -20.77 -7.88 -12.81
CA LYS A 87 -19.49 -8.55 -13.04
C LYS A 87 -19.50 -9.91 -12.33
N ALA A 88 -19.29 -10.97 -13.09
CA ALA A 88 -19.02 -12.30 -12.56
C ALA A 88 -17.55 -12.63 -12.81
N ARG A 89 -16.92 -13.36 -11.88
CA ARG A 89 -15.57 -13.91 -12.04
C ARG A 89 -15.54 -15.37 -11.64
N LEU A 90 -14.87 -16.18 -12.45
CA LEU A 90 -14.56 -17.55 -12.09
C LEU A 90 -13.32 -17.55 -11.20
N VAL A 91 -13.42 -18.11 -9.99
CA VAL A 91 -12.36 -18.11 -8.99
C VAL A 91 -12.07 -19.54 -8.54
N ALA A 92 -10.83 -19.99 -8.70
CA ALA A 92 -10.38 -21.27 -8.19
C ALA A 92 -10.31 -21.25 -6.64
N ARG A 93 -10.60 -22.41 -6.02
CA ARG A 93 -10.50 -22.55 -4.56
C ARG A 93 -9.08 -22.93 -4.16
N GLY A 94 -8.15 -21.99 -4.26
CA GLY A 94 -6.72 -22.21 -4.02
C GLY A 94 -6.37 -22.78 -2.65
N TYR A 95 -7.26 -22.66 -1.65
CA TYR A 95 -7.07 -23.29 -0.36
C TYR A 95 -7.13 -24.84 -0.41
N LEU A 96 -7.62 -25.41 -1.53
CA LEU A 96 -7.59 -26.85 -1.80
C LEU A 96 -6.26 -27.30 -2.46
N GLN A 97 -5.43 -26.38 -2.92
CA GLN A 97 -4.14 -26.71 -3.53
C GLN A 97 -3.15 -27.27 -2.50
N GLN A 98 -2.40 -28.28 -2.93
CA GLN A 98 -1.38 -28.97 -2.15
C GLN A 98 0.02 -28.53 -2.61
N PHE A 99 0.87 -28.19 -1.63
CA PHE A 99 2.27 -27.85 -1.87
C PHE A 99 3.02 -29.09 -2.42
N GLY A 100 3.91 -28.87 -3.39
CA GLY A 100 4.68 -29.93 -4.05
C GLY A 100 3.89 -30.75 -5.09
N MET A 101 2.56 -30.46 -5.29
CA MET A 101 1.72 -31.11 -6.29
C MET A 101 1.10 -30.09 -7.23
N ASP A 102 0.41 -29.08 -6.69
CA ASP A 102 -0.31 -28.06 -7.47
C ASP A 102 0.47 -26.73 -7.57
N TYR A 103 1.42 -26.52 -6.67
CA TYR A 103 2.27 -25.32 -6.64
C TYR A 103 3.53 -25.59 -5.80
N ASP A 104 4.65 -24.94 -6.15
CA ASP A 104 5.88 -24.93 -5.39
C ASP A 104 6.19 -23.55 -4.81
N GLU A 105 6.20 -22.52 -5.64
CA GLU A 105 6.51 -21.14 -5.27
C GLU A 105 5.32 -20.24 -5.53
N THR A 106 5.03 -19.36 -4.57
CA THR A 106 3.89 -18.42 -4.65
C THR A 106 4.28 -16.97 -4.46
N PHE A 107 5.54 -16.71 -4.09
CA PHE A 107 5.99 -15.36 -3.76
C PHE A 107 5.88 -14.44 -4.99
N SER A 108 5.20 -13.33 -4.81
CA SER A 108 5.20 -12.18 -5.71
C SER A 108 5.58 -10.94 -4.89
N PRO A 109 6.53 -10.13 -5.35
CA PRO A 109 6.88 -8.92 -4.62
C PRO A 109 5.68 -7.98 -4.55
N VAL A 110 5.63 -7.17 -3.48
CA VAL A 110 4.63 -6.14 -3.26
C VAL A 110 5.35 -4.81 -3.04
N VAL A 111 4.93 -3.77 -3.75
CA VAL A 111 5.53 -2.44 -3.64
C VAL A 111 5.45 -1.90 -2.21
N LYS A 112 6.54 -1.32 -1.75
CA LYS A 112 6.57 -0.68 -0.43
C LYS A 112 5.86 0.68 -0.47
N PRO A 113 5.10 1.05 0.58
CA PRO A 113 4.43 2.35 0.65
C PRO A 113 5.38 3.55 0.46
N ALA A 114 6.61 3.45 0.96
CA ALA A 114 7.62 4.48 0.80
C ALA A 114 8.06 4.65 -0.67
N THR A 115 8.10 3.57 -1.48
CA THR A 115 8.41 3.64 -2.92
C THR A 115 7.34 4.44 -3.67
N VAL A 116 6.05 4.17 -3.37
CA VAL A 116 4.93 4.94 -3.96
C VAL A 116 5.06 6.42 -3.62
N ARG A 117 5.22 6.74 -2.33
CA ARG A 117 5.33 8.13 -1.86
C ARG A 117 6.57 8.83 -2.41
N LEU A 118 7.70 8.12 -2.52
CA LEU A 118 8.92 8.66 -3.13
C LEU A 118 8.71 8.97 -4.61
N LEU A 119 8.08 8.06 -5.36
CA LEU A 119 7.76 8.30 -6.78
C LEU A 119 6.86 9.53 -6.96
N LEU A 120 5.82 9.68 -6.12
CA LEU A 120 4.94 10.87 -6.14
C LEU A 120 5.71 12.16 -5.81
N ALA A 121 6.57 12.13 -4.78
CA ALA A 121 7.39 13.28 -4.40
C ALA A 121 8.36 13.68 -5.52
N LEU A 122 8.98 12.72 -6.19
CA LEU A 122 9.89 12.99 -7.31
C LEU A 122 9.15 13.49 -8.55
N ALA A 123 7.98 12.95 -8.85
CA ALA A 123 7.14 13.42 -9.95
C ALA A 123 6.76 14.90 -9.76
N VAL A 124 6.39 15.29 -8.54
CA VAL A 124 6.13 16.70 -8.19
C VAL A 124 7.40 17.54 -8.30
N GLN A 125 8.52 17.04 -7.78
CA GLN A 125 9.81 17.75 -7.77
C GLN A 125 10.31 18.10 -9.17
N PHE A 126 10.09 17.20 -10.14
CA PHE A 126 10.57 17.35 -11.51
C PHE A 126 9.48 17.71 -12.53
N GLY A 127 8.24 17.90 -12.09
CA GLY A 127 7.12 18.20 -12.96
C GLY A 127 6.76 17.06 -13.91
N TRP A 128 6.98 15.79 -13.51
CA TRP A 128 6.66 14.64 -14.33
C TRP A 128 5.16 14.30 -14.27
N GLU A 129 4.58 14.03 -15.43
CA GLU A 129 3.21 13.56 -15.52
C GLU A 129 3.11 12.13 -14.98
N LEU A 130 2.18 11.93 -14.04
CA LEU A 130 1.85 10.60 -13.50
C LEU A 130 0.65 10.04 -14.24
N ARG A 131 0.80 8.87 -14.87
CA ARG A 131 -0.30 8.19 -15.55
C ARG A 131 -0.64 6.87 -14.87
N GLN A 132 -1.92 6.56 -14.86
CA GLN A 132 -2.43 5.30 -14.33
C GLN A 132 -2.84 4.36 -15.44
N LEU A 133 -2.41 3.11 -15.34
CA LEU A 133 -2.78 2.05 -16.25
C LEU A 133 -3.44 0.92 -15.47
N ASP A 134 -4.43 0.26 -16.07
CA ASP A 134 -5.12 -0.93 -15.54
C ASP A 134 -4.97 -2.07 -16.53
N VAL A 135 -4.60 -3.26 -16.04
CA VAL A 135 -4.49 -4.46 -16.89
C VAL A 135 -5.72 -5.31 -16.68
N SER A 136 -6.52 -5.45 -17.76
CA SER A 136 -7.72 -6.27 -17.69
C SER A 136 -7.35 -7.73 -17.44
N ASN A 137 -7.96 -8.33 -16.40
CA ASN A 137 -7.78 -9.74 -16.07
C ASN A 137 -6.30 -10.17 -15.94
N ALA A 138 -5.47 -9.37 -15.28
CA ALA A 138 -4.01 -9.52 -15.19
C ALA A 138 -3.55 -10.96 -14.93
N PHE A 139 -4.18 -11.70 -13.99
CA PHE A 139 -3.77 -13.07 -13.69
C PHE A 139 -3.93 -14.03 -14.86
N LEU A 140 -4.89 -13.80 -15.76
CA LEU A 140 -5.11 -14.66 -16.94
C LEU A 140 -3.99 -14.56 -18.00
N HIS A 141 -3.12 -13.56 -17.89
CA HIS A 141 -1.92 -13.48 -18.71
C HIS A 141 -0.76 -14.32 -18.16
N GLY A 142 -0.83 -14.73 -16.88
CA GLY A 142 0.20 -15.54 -16.24
C GLY A 142 0.18 -16.97 -16.74
N ILE A 143 1.33 -17.49 -17.19
CA ILE A 143 1.50 -18.86 -17.68
C ILE A 143 1.83 -19.75 -16.49
N LEU A 144 1.09 -20.85 -16.33
CA LEU A 144 1.38 -21.84 -15.30
C LEU A 144 2.49 -22.77 -15.77
N LYS A 145 3.45 -23.05 -14.88
CA LYS A 145 4.52 -24.04 -15.09
C LYS A 145 4.13 -25.38 -14.46
N GLU A 146 3.24 -25.34 -13.48
CA GLU A 146 2.76 -26.49 -12.73
C GLU A 146 1.50 -27.07 -13.37
N GLU A 147 1.34 -28.38 -13.29
CA GLU A 147 0.12 -29.09 -13.71
C GLU A 147 -0.99 -28.88 -12.67
N VAL A 148 -1.93 -28.01 -12.95
CA VAL A 148 -3.09 -27.74 -12.08
C VAL A 148 -4.36 -28.23 -12.76
N PHE A 149 -5.05 -29.20 -12.11
CA PHE A 149 -6.32 -29.74 -12.58
C PHE A 149 -7.47 -29.10 -11.81
N MET A 150 -8.46 -28.58 -12.54
CA MET A 150 -9.62 -27.91 -11.97
C MET A 150 -10.90 -28.59 -12.43
N ALA A 151 -11.88 -28.75 -11.54
CA ALA A 151 -13.23 -29.17 -11.93
C ALA A 151 -13.86 -28.18 -12.90
N GLN A 152 -14.62 -28.67 -13.87
CA GLN A 152 -15.35 -27.79 -14.80
C GLN A 152 -16.25 -26.81 -14.05
N PRO A 153 -16.37 -25.56 -14.53
CA PRO A 153 -17.18 -24.53 -13.88
C PRO A 153 -18.66 -24.94 -13.78
N GLN A 154 -19.25 -24.69 -12.62
CA GLN A 154 -20.66 -24.95 -12.42
C GLN A 154 -21.53 -24.17 -13.43
N GLY A 155 -22.40 -24.87 -14.15
CA GLY A 155 -23.24 -24.33 -15.22
C GLY A 155 -22.62 -24.39 -16.63
N TYR A 156 -21.35 -24.78 -16.74
CA TYR A 156 -20.57 -24.83 -17.98
C TYR A 156 -19.85 -26.18 -18.16
N ILE A 157 -20.47 -27.25 -17.68
CA ILE A 157 -19.96 -28.61 -17.88
C ILE A 157 -20.22 -29.02 -19.33
N ASP A 158 -19.15 -29.41 -20.03
CA ASP A 158 -19.26 -29.88 -21.43
C ASP A 158 -20.08 -31.17 -21.51
N PRO A 159 -21.19 -31.18 -22.25
CA PRO A 159 -22.03 -32.35 -22.40
C PRO A 159 -21.35 -33.55 -23.06
N ALA A 160 -20.36 -33.32 -23.94
CA ALA A 160 -19.58 -34.38 -24.60
C ALA A 160 -18.53 -34.99 -23.66
N PHE A 161 -18.04 -34.22 -22.68
CA PHE A 161 -16.99 -34.62 -21.77
C PHE A 161 -17.33 -34.35 -20.30
N PRO A 162 -18.45 -34.85 -19.77
CA PRO A 162 -18.93 -34.46 -18.43
C PRO A 162 -18.04 -34.93 -17.28
N LYS A 163 -17.17 -35.92 -17.51
CA LYS A 163 -16.23 -36.46 -16.52
C LYS A 163 -14.80 -35.90 -16.67
N HIS A 164 -14.54 -35.07 -17.68
CA HIS A 164 -13.25 -34.45 -17.87
C HIS A 164 -13.04 -33.30 -16.89
N VAL A 165 -11.77 -32.97 -16.66
CA VAL A 165 -11.33 -31.85 -15.85
C VAL A 165 -10.56 -30.83 -16.70
N CYS A 166 -10.50 -29.59 -16.24
CA CYS A 166 -9.73 -28.52 -16.86
C CYS A 166 -8.24 -28.64 -16.46
N LEU A 167 -7.35 -28.94 -17.39
CA LEU A 167 -5.91 -28.74 -17.20
C LEU A 167 -5.61 -27.26 -17.46
N LEU A 168 -5.23 -26.53 -16.43
CA LEU A 168 -5.00 -25.09 -16.53
C LEU A 168 -3.64 -24.79 -17.19
N HIS A 169 -3.63 -24.00 -18.27
CA HIS A 169 -2.42 -23.48 -18.93
C HIS A 169 -2.07 -22.08 -18.44
N LYS A 170 -3.08 -21.30 -18.03
CA LYS A 170 -2.95 -19.95 -17.50
C LYS A 170 -3.47 -19.85 -16.08
N ALA A 171 -2.90 -18.89 -15.36
CA ALA A 171 -3.31 -18.63 -13.98
C ALA A 171 -4.76 -18.12 -13.93
N LEU A 172 -5.47 -18.48 -12.88
CA LEU A 172 -6.84 -18.09 -12.60
C LEU A 172 -6.92 -17.39 -11.25
N TYR A 173 -7.87 -16.46 -11.11
CA TYR A 173 -8.14 -15.86 -9.80
C TYR A 173 -8.34 -16.94 -8.74
N GLY A 174 -7.71 -16.75 -7.58
CA GLY A 174 -7.82 -17.64 -6.44
C GLY A 174 -6.76 -18.74 -6.35
N LEU A 175 -5.97 -19.02 -7.40
CA LEU A 175 -4.79 -19.88 -7.31
C LEU A 175 -3.69 -19.18 -6.51
N LYS A 176 -2.96 -19.96 -5.70
CA LYS A 176 -1.89 -19.45 -4.83
C LYS A 176 -0.73 -18.84 -5.61
N GLN A 177 -0.35 -19.42 -6.76
CA GLN A 177 0.74 -18.95 -7.63
C GLN A 177 0.31 -17.92 -8.69
N ALA A 178 -0.98 -17.57 -8.80
CA ALA A 178 -1.44 -16.64 -9.82
C ALA A 178 -0.74 -15.26 -9.78
N PRO A 179 -0.50 -14.64 -8.60
CA PRO A 179 0.26 -13.39 -8.54
C PRO A 179 1.69 -13.52 -9.07
N ARG A 180 2.38 -14.63 -8.75
CA ARG A 180 3.73 -14.90 -9.23
C ARG A 180 3.75 -15.09 -10.75
N ALA A 181 2.88 -15.93 -11.30
CA ALA A 181 2.81 -16.22 -12.74
C ALA A 181 2.55 -14.94 -13.56
N TRP A 182 1.67 -14.09 -13.08
CA TRP A 182 1.42 -12.78 -13.67
C TRP A 182 2.67 -11.87 -13.59
N PHE A 183 3.25 -11.73 -12.41
CA PHE A 183 4.44 -10.91 -12.20
C PHE A 183 5.59 -11.36 -13.10
N GLU A 184 5.86 -12.67 -13.20
CA GLU A 184 6.89 -13.22 -14.08
C GLU A 184 6.61 -12.88 -15.57
N ARG A 185 5.37 -13.04 -16.03
CA ARG A 185 4.99 -12.74 -17.43
C ARG A 185 5.16 -11.26 -17.77
N PHE A 186 4.67 -10.38 -16.87
CA PHE A 186 4.77 -8.94 -17.08
C PHE A 186 6.21 -8.45 -17.02
N THR A 187 6.97 -8.91 -16.03
CA THR A 187 8.39 -8.58 -15.87
C THR A 187 9.22 -9.03 -17.07
N THR A 188 8.99 -10.23 -17.60
CA THR A 188 9.67 -10.71 -18.79
C THR A 188 9.48 -9.76 -19.96
N GLN A 189 8.27 -9.27 -20.17
CA GLN A 189 7.98 -8.31 -21.23
C GLN A 189 8.64 -6.96 -20.99
N LEU A 190 8.63 -6.45 -19.76
CA LEU A 190 9.34 -5.21 -19.41
C LEU A 190 10.84 -5.31 -19.70
N LEU A 191 11.47 -6.44 -19.37
CA LEU A 191 12.88 -6.68 -19.67
C LEU A 191 13.15 -6.73 -21.18
N HIS A 192 12.24 -7.28 -21.97
CA HIS A 192 12.33 -7.27 -23.44
C HIS A 192 12.25 -5.84 -24.02
N ILE A 193 11.45 -4.96 -23.44
CA ILE A 193 11.36 -3.55 -23.82
C ILE A 193 12.65 -2.79 -23.42
N GLY A 194 13.45 -3.33 -22.52
CA GLY A 194 14.69 -2.74 -22.02
C GLY A 194 14.61 -2.11 -20.62
N PHE A 195 13.50 -2.33 -19.89
CA PHE A 195 13.44 -1.95 -18.48
C PHE A 195 14.41 -2.79 -17.65
N CYS A 196 14.92 -2.19 -16.58
CA CYS A 196 15.66 -2.87 -15.52
C CYS A 196 14.86 -2.77 -14.22
N ALA A 197 14.78 -3.85 -13.44
CA ALA A 197 14.17 -3.80 -12.11
C ALA A 197 15.09 -3.04 -11.14
N SER A 198 14.50 -2.27 -10.23
CA SER A 198 15.24 -1.63 -9.14
C SER A 198 15.83 -2.68 -8.21
N THR A 199 17.03 -2.42 -7.70
CA THR A 199 17.70 -3.28 -6.70
C THR A 199 17.10 -3.11 -5.31
N ALA A 200 16.44 -1.98 -5.06
CA ALA A 200 15.83 -1.64 -3.76
C ALA A 200 14.38 -2.07 -3.64
N ASP A 201 13.61 -2.07 -4.76
CA ASP A 201 12.21 -2.52 -4.79
C ASP A 201 11.90 -3.21 -6.12
N GLY A 202 11.70 -4.53 -6.10
CA GLY A 202 11.49 -5.34 -7.31
C GLY A 202 10.22 -5.02 -8.11
N ASN A 203 9.33 -4.16 -7.60
CA ASN A 203 8.15 -3.68 -8.32
C ASN A 203 8.36 -2.34 -9.03
N LEU A 204 9.52 -1.71 -8.84
CA LEU A 204 9.91 -0.51 -9.56
C LEU A 204 10.80 -0.90 -10.75
N PHE A 205 10.38 -0.53 -11.95
CA PHE A 205 11.11 -0.75 -13.21
C PHE A 205 11.54 0.58 -13.81
N ILE A 206 12.73 0.60 -14.39
CA ILE A 206 13.38 1.81 -14.88
C ILE A 206 13.86 1.56 -16.30
N LEU A 207 13.42 2.41 -17.23
CA LEU A 207 13.90 2.43 -18.61
C LEU A 207 14.68 3.71 -18.83
N ARG A 208 15.92 3.56 -19.33
CA ARG A 208 16.76 4.69 -19.75
C ARG A 208 17.11 4.53 -21.24
N HIS A 209 16.71 5.51 -22.02
CA HIS A 209 16.99 5.55 -23.45
C HIS A 209 17.39 6.99 -23.82
N ASP A 210 18.64 7.18 -24.21
CA ASP A 210 19.24 8.51 -24.46
C ASP A 210 19.05 9.45 -23.25
N SER A 211 18.36 10.58 -23.45
CA SER A 211 18.00 11.55 -22.40
C SER A 211 16.66 11.25 -21.73
N CYS A 212 15.91 10.23 -22.20
CA CYS A 212 14.60 9.89 -21.67
C CYS A 212 14.73 8.86 -20.54
N ILE A 213 13.97 9.07 -19.48
CA ILE A 213 13.86 8.15 -18.35
C ILE A 213 12.39 7.89 -18.08
N VAL A 214 12.03 6.62 -17.96
CA VAL A 214 10.68 6.17 -17.60
C VAL A 214 10.75 5.30 -16.36
N PHE A 215 9.86 5.55 -15.42
CA PHE A 215 9.64 4.75 -14.22
C PHE A 215 8.27 4.10 -14.30
N LEU A 216 8.22 2.81 -14.04
CA LEU A 216 7.00 2.03 -13.98
C LEU A 216 6.93 1.33 -12.63
N LEU A 217 5.85 1.56 -11.89
CA LEU A 217 5.57 0.94 -10.60
C LEU A 217 4.40 -0.03 -10.75
N LEU A 218 4.65 -1.30 -10.50
CA LEU A 218 3.67 -2.38 -10.66
C LEU A 218 3.04 -2.76 -9.31
N TYR A 219 1.73 -2.74 -9.22
CA TYR A 219 0.97 -3.30 -8.10
C TYR A 219 -0.16 -4.19 -8.62
N VAL A 220 0.14 -5.48 -8.83
CA VAL A 220 -0.78 -6.47 -9.40
C VAL A 220 -1.30 -6.02 -10.78
N ASP A 221 -2.54 -5.56 -10.87
CA ASP A 221 -3.20 -5.04 -12.08
C ASP A 221 -3.11 -3.51 -12.23
N ASP A 222 -2.82 -2.80 -11.15
CA ASP A 222 -2.65 -1.35 -11.15
C ASP A 222 -1.19 -0.96 -11.44
N ILE A 223 -0.98 -0.03 -12.36
CA ILE A 223 0.35 0.44 -12.74
C ILE A 223 0.38 1.97 -12.70
N ILE A 224 1.46 2.52 -12.12
CA ILE A 224 1.83 3.93 -12.29
C ILE A 224 3.00 3.99 -13.25
N ILE A 225 2.90 4.83 -14.28
CA ILE A 225 4.00 5.13 -15.19
C ILE A 225 4.25 6.64 -15.24
N THR A 226 5.52 7.03 -15.23
CA THR A 226 5.94 8.44 -15.27
C THR A 226 7.33 8.55 -15.89
N GLY A 227 7.74 9.78 -16.23
CA GLY A 227 9.06 10.02 -16.80
C GLY A 227 9.25 11.47 -17.23
N ASN A 228 10.46 11.81 -17.64
CA ASN A 228 10.83 13.16 -18.04
C ASN A 228 10.37 13.56 -19.45
N ASN A 229 9.76 12.62 -20.22
CA ASN A 229 9.27 12.89 -21.58
C ASN A 229 7.92 12.18 -21.78
N SER A 230 6.82 12.94 -21.79
CA SER A 230 5.46 12.40 -21.88
C SER A 230 5.17 11.71 -23.24
N LYS A 231 5.81 12.14 -24.35
CA LYS A 231 5.67 11.47 -25.65
C LYS A 231 6.32 10.08 -25.63
N PHE A 232 7.49 9.97 -25.01
CA PHE A 232 8.18 8.69 -24.85
C PHE A 232 7.41 7.76 -23.91
N VAL A 233 6.89 8.26 -22.79
CA VAL A 233 5.99 7.51 -21.90
C VAL A 233 4.78 6.97 -22.68
N THR A 234 4.13 7.80 -23.50
CA THR A 234 2.98 7.39 -24.33
C THR A 234 3.37 6.30 -25.35
N SER A 235 4.57 6.33 -25.93
CA SER A 235 5.04 5.27 -26.85
C SER A 235 5.22 3.93 -26.13
N ILE A 236 5.75 3.95 -24.92
CA ILE A 236 5.90 2.75 -24.07
C ILE A 236 4.53 2.17 -23.68
N ILE A 237 3.57 3.03 -23.31
CA ILE A 237 2.19 2.59 -23.01
C ILE A 237 1.57 1.88 -24.22
N LYS A 238 1.74 2.43 -25.44
CA LYS A 238 1.26 1.79 -26.67
C LYS A 238 1.93 0.44 -26.92
N GLN A 239 3.24 0.35 -26.70
CA GLN A 239 4.00 -0.88 -26.88
C GLN A 239 3.53 -1.97 -25.87
N LEU A 240 3.33 -1.63 -24.60
CA LEU A 240 2.77 -2.54 -23.61
C LEU A 240 1.34 -2.98 -23.95
N GLY A 241 0.54 -2.07 -24.54
CA GLY A 241 -0.82 -2.36 -24.99
C GLY A 241 -0.93 -3.35 -26.15
N MET A 242 0.17 -3.65 -26.86
CA MET A 242 0.18 -4.70 -27.89
C MET A 242 0.21 -6.11 -27.29
N ASP A 243 0.81 -6.28 -26.12
CA ASP A 243 1.01 -7.58 -25.46
C ASP A 243 -0.01 -7.88 -24.36
N PHE A 244 -0.59 -6.83 -23.80
CA PHE A 244 -1.52 -6.93 -22.67
C PHE A 244 -2.80 -6.13 -22.96
N ASP A 245 -3.94 -6.61 -22.48
CA ASP A 245 -5.21 -5.85 -22.49
C ASP A 245 -5.11 -4.68 -21.49
N LEU A 246 -4.33 -3.67 -21.87
CA LEU A 246 -3.94 -2.54 -21.03
C LEU A 246 -4.83 -1.33 -21.33
N LYS A 247 -5.44 -0.79 -20.30
CA LYS A 247 -6.25 0.41 -20.36
C LYS A 247 -5.50 1.58 -19.74
N ASP A 248 -5.27 2.62 -20.52
CA ASP A 248 -4.77 3.89 -20.01
C ASP A 248 -5.91 4.70 -19.41
N LEU A 249 -5.83 4.95 -18.11
CA LEU A 249 -6.83 5.71 -17.35
C LEU A 249 -6.53 7.22 -17.31
N GLY A 250 -5.44 7.66 -17.98
CA GLY A 250 -5.01 9.06 -18.01
C GLY A 250 -4.21 9.44 -16.76
N LEU A 251 -4.41 10.68 -16.30
CA LEU A 251 -3.74 11.20 -15.11
C LEU A 251 -4.11 10.40 -13.87
N LEU A 252 -3.13 10.25 -12.97
CA LEU A 252 -3.28 9.51 -11.73
C LEU A 252 -4.18 10.27 -10.75
N HIS A 253 -5.42 9.81 -10.56
CA HIS A 253 -6.37 10.39 -9.60
C HIS A 253 -6.74 9.44 -8.47
N TYR A 254 -6.68 8.15 -8.71
CA TYR A 254 -7.10 7.14 -7.73
C TYR A 254 -6.25 5.87 -7.83
N PHE A 255 -5.40 5.64 -6.85
CA PHE A 255 -4.49 4.49 -6.83
C PHE A 255 -4.52 3.78 -5.49
N LEU A 256 -4.81 2.48 -5.48
CA LEU A 256 -4.88 1.68 -4.25
C LEU A 256 -5.72 2.34 -3.16
N GLY A 257 -6.88 2.90 -3.48
CA GLY A 257 -7.72 3.60 -2.51
C GLY A 257 -7.18 4.95 -2.02
N LEU A 258 -6.07 5.42 -2.59
CA LEU A 258 -5.57 6.78 -2.41
C LEU A 258 -6.26 7.69 -3.42
N GLN A 259 -6.72 8.83 -2.96
CA GLN A 259 -7.20 9.94 -3.79
C GLN A 259 -6.04 10.93 -3.96
N ILE A 260 -5.82 11.37 -5.20
CA ILE A 260 -4.71 12.23 -5.56
C ILE A 260 -5.28 13.46 -6.26
N ASP A 261 -5.21 14.59 -5.56
CA ASP A 261 -5.66 15.87 -6.06
C ASP A 261 -4.46 16.73 -6.48
N TYR A 262 -4.52 17.27 -7.68
CA TYR A 262 -3.51 18.20 -8.19
C TYR A 262 -3.82 19.61 -7.67
N THR A 263 -2.82 20.23 -7.07
CA THR A 263 -2.91 21.60 -6.54
C THR A 263 -1.89 22.50 -7.23
N SER A 264 -2.04 23.82 -7.09
CA SER A 264 -1.04 24.79 -7.62
C SER A 264 0.36 24.61 -7.02
N SER A 265 0.47 23.98 -5.83
CA SER A 265 1.74 23.74 -5.13
C SER A 265 2.28 22.31 -5.25
N GLY A 266 1.57 21.38 -5.92
CA GLY A 266 1.96 19.98 -6.07
C GLY A 266 0.79 19.01 -5.96
N LEU A 267 0.94 17.93 -5.20
CA LEU A 267 -0.09 16.90 -5.00
C LEU A 267 -0.58 16.88 -3.56
N PHE A 268 -1.89 16.70 -3.39
CA PHE A 268 -2.51 16.36 -2.11
C PHE A 268 -3.02 14.92 -2.18
N VAL A 269 -2.54 14.07 -1.27
CA VAL A 269 -2.85 12.64 -1.25
C VAL A 269 -3.61 12.30 0.03
N HIS A 270 -4.79 11.71 -0.11
CA HIS A 270 -5.68 11.42 1.01
C HIS A 270 -6.53 10.17 0.76
N GLN A 271 -7.28 9.72 1.77
CA GLN A 271 -8.17 8.57 1.72
C GLN A 271 -9.57 8.91 2.25
N THR A 272 -10.07 10.10 1.93
CA THR A 272 -11.35 10.62 2.47
C THR A 272 -12.52 9.68 2.19
N LYS A 273 -12.65 9.18 0.95
CA LYS A 273 -13.72 8.23 0.59
C LYS A 273 -13.62 6.94 1.41
N TYR A 274 -12.44 6.35 1.47
CA TYR A 274 -12.22 5.12 2.23
C TYR A 274 -12.51 5.32 3.73
N ALA A 275 -12.08 6.45 4.30
CA ALA A 275 -12.35 6.81 5.69
C ALA A 275 -13.86 6.98 5.96
N THR A 276 -14.59 7.65 5.06
CA THR A 276 -16.04 7.83 5.14
C THR A 276 -16.78 6.48 5.07
N ASP A 277 -16.43 5.64 4.08
CA ASP A 277 -17.02 4.30 3.92
C ASP A 277 -16.75 3.44 5.16
N LEU A 278 -15.56 3.55 5.77
CA LEU A 278 -15.22 2.83 6.99
C LEU A 278 -16.06 3.29 8.19
N ILE A 279 -16.22 4.59 8.41
CA ILE A 279 -17.06 5.16 9.47
C ILE A 279 -18.52 4.71 9.30
N GLN A 280 -19.03 4.74 8.08
CA GLN A 280 -20.38 4.28 7.75
C GLN A 280 -20.56 2.79 8.01
N LYS A 281 -19.59 1.95 7.56
CA LYS A 281 -19.60 0.50 7.77
C LYS A 281 -19.71 0.12 9.25
N PHE A 282 -19.12 0.90 10.15
CA PHE A 282 -19.17 0.66 11.59
C PHE A 282 -20.26 1.46 12.33
N GLY A 283 -21.19 2.09 11.58
CA GLY A 283 -22.34 2.81 12.14
C GLY A 283 -21.95 4.00 13.03
N MET A 284 -20.87 4.72 12.65
CA MET A 284 -20.35 5.83 13.46
C MET A 284 -20.40 7.19 12.74
N THR A 285 -21.30 7.37 11.77
CA THR A 285 -21.48 8.63 11.02
C THR A 285 -21.83 9.80 11.94
N ASP A 286 -22.68 9.58 12.94
CA ASP A 286 -23.16 10.62 13.85
C ASP A 286 -22.37 10.68 15.17
N CYS A 287 -21.19 10.03 15.22
CA CYS A 287 -20.40 10.00 16.43
C CYS A 287 -19.74 11.36 16.72
N LYS A 288 -19.72 11.77 18.00
CA LYS A 288 -19.03 12.98 18.43
C LYS A 288 -17.52 12.87 18.18
N PRO A 289 -16.89 13.75 17.39
CA PRO A 289 -15.46 13.73 17.15
C PRO A 289 -14.63 13.88 18.42
N CYS A 290 -13.39 13.36 18.40
CA CYS A 290 -12.41 13.58 19.45
C CYS A 290 -11.11 14.19 18.89
N LYS A 291 -10.31 14.81 19.80
CA LYS A 291 -9.15 15.62 19.41
C LYS A 291 -7.87 14.80 19.17
N THR A 292 -7.81 13.55 19.67
CA THR A 292 -6.64 12.67 19.56
C THR A 292 -7.07 11.22 19.31
N PRO A 293 -6.33 10.43 18.50
CA PRO A 293 -6.70 9.04 18.20
C PRO A 293 -6.50 8.10 19.40
N SER A 294 -5.53 8.38 20.27
CA SER A 294 -5.30 7.68 21.52
C SER A 294 -5.58 8.60 22.72
N SER A 295 -5.84 8.01 23.89
CA SER A 295 -6.02 8.77 25.14
C SER A 295 -4.65 8.91 25.82
N PRO A 296 -4.23 10.12 26.18
CA PRO A 296 -3.08 10.28 27.07
C PRO A 296 -3.30 9.46 28.37
N ASN A 297 -2.29 8.84 28.90
CA ASN A 297 -2.33 8.05 30.14
C ASN A 297 -3.20 6.77 30.11
N SER A 298 -3.62 6.32 28.93
CA SER A 298 -4.38 5.07 28.77
C SER A 298 -3.48 4.00 28.16
N HIS A 299 -3.14 3.00 28.95
CA HIS A 299 -2.52 1.77 28.48
C HIS A 299 -3.59 0.73 28.20
N LEU A 300 -3.56 0.11 27.03
CA LEU A 300 -4.42 -1.02 26.72
C LEU A 300 -3.79 -2.28 27.30
N LEU A 301 -4.50 -2.90 28.26
CA LEU A 301 -4.03 -4.11 28.93
C LEU A 301 -4.80 -5.33 28.44
N PRO A 302 -4.20 -6.52 28.36
CA PRO A 302 -4.84 -7.72 27.81
C PRO A 302 -6.12 -8.13 28.51
N ASN A 303 -6.24 -7.89 29.83
CA ASN A 303 -7.34 -8.39 30.66
C ASN A 303 -8.05 -7.28 31.43
N ASP A 304 -8.09 -6.07 30.91
CA ASP A 304 -8.69 -4.90 31.57
C ASP A 304 -10.23 -4.84 31.47
N SER A 305 -10.82 -5.72 30.67
CA SER A 305 -12.28 -5.86 30.52
C SER A 305 -12.62 -7.23 29.89
N PRO A 306 -13.90 -7.64 29.89
CA PRO A 306 -14.31 -8.92 29.29
C PRO A 306 -13.90 -9.05 27.84
N LEU A 307 -13.53 -10.27 27.42
CA LEU A 307 -13.24 -10.60 26.04
C LEU A 307 -14.46 -10.39 25.16
N LEU A 308 -14.23 -10.02 23.91
CA LEU A 308 -15.31 -9.98 22.92
C LEU A 308 -15.77 -11.40 22.59
N SER A 309 -17.07 -11.63 22.58
CA SER A 309 -17.68 -12.90 22.17
C SER A 309 -17.37 -13.24 20.71
N ASP A 310 -17.34 -12.23 19.83
CA ASP A 310 -16.88 -12.34 18.44
C ASP A 310 -15.75 -11.33 18.20
N PRO A 311 -14.50 -11.78 17.96
CA PRO A 311 -13.36 -10.90 17.66
C PRO A 311 -13.33 -10.42 16.20
N THR A 312 -14.17 -10.95 15.32
CA THR A 312 -14.14 -10.68 13.86
C THR A 312 -14.36 -9.20 13.53
N PRO A 313 -15.35 -8.49 14.12
CA PRO A 313 -15.54 -7.07 13.85
C PRO A 313 -14.34 -6.22 14.28
N TYR A 314 -13.71 -6.56 15.43
CA TYR A 314 -12.51 -5.88 15.89
C TYR A 314 -11.35 -6.04 14.90
N ARG A 315 -11.05 -7.28 14.49
CA ARG A 315 -9.99 -7.59 13.53
C ARG A 315 -10.23 -6.90 12.19
N SER A 316 -11.48 -6.89 11.71
CA SER A 316 -11.87 -6.19 10.48
C SER A 316 -11.65 -4.68 10.60
N LEU A 317 -12.01 -4.08 11.74
CA LEU A 317 -11.81 -2.65 11.99
C LEU A 317 -10.33 -2.29 12.03
N VAL A 318 -9.55 -3.00 12.84
CA VAL A 318 -8.11 -2.70 13.02
C VAL A 318 -7.35 -2.90 11.71
N GLY A 319 -7.65 -3.96 10.94
CA GLY A 319 -7.07 -4.16 9.62
C GLY A 319 -7.39 -3.02 8.65
N ALA A 320 -8.62 -2.51 8.67
CA ALA A 320 -9.02 -1.36 7.86
C ALA A 320 -8.34 -0.04 8.31
N LEU A 321 -8.19 0.16 9.62
CA LEU A 321 -7.46 1.31 10.17
C LEU A 321 -5.97 1.27 9.82
N GLN A 322 -5.37 0.08 9.77
CA GLN A 322 -3.97 -0.08 9.36
C GLN A 322 -3.75 0.40 7.91
N TYR A 323 -4.70 0.16 7.03
CA TYR A 323 -4.61 0.67 5.66
C TYR A 323 -4.65 2.20 5.57
N LEU A 324 -5.38 2.88 6.46
CA LEU A 324 -5.40 4.35 6.53
C LEU A 324 -4.05 4.95 6.90
N THR A 325 -3.18 4.22 7.59
CA THR A 325 -1.85 4.74 7.95
C THR A 325 -0.95 5.01 6.74
N PHE A 326 -1.38 4.64 5.53
CA PHE A 326 -0.67 4.98 4.29
C PHE A 326 -0.62 6.49 4.02
N THR A 327 -1.69 7.23 4.35
CA THR A 327 -1.79 8.70 4.20
C THR A 327 -1.99 9.43 5.52
N ARG A 328 -2.16 8.69 6.62
CA ARG A 328 -2.47 9.21 7.94
C ARG A 328 -1.41 8.77 8.97
N PRO A 329 -0.20 9.37 8.92
CA PRO A 329 0.85 9.10 9.90
C PRO A 329 0.40 9.36 11.35
N ASP A 330 -0.49 10.31 11.56
CA ASP A 330 -1.07 10.69 12.85
C ASP A 330 -1.89 9.56 13.53
N LEU A 331 -2.32 8.55 12.78
CA LEU A 331 -3.02 7.37 13.31
C LEU A 331 -2.07 6.24 13.70
N SER A 332 -0.80 6.28 13.24
CA SER A 332 0.11 5.12 13.27
C SER A 332 0.30 4.52 14.65
N LEU A 333 0.49 5.33 15.68
CA LEU A 333 0.65 4.86 17.07
C LEU A 333 -0.62 4.18 17.58
N ALA A 334 -1.78 4.84 17.46
CA ALA A 334 -3.04 4.32 17.98
C ALA A 334 -3.44 3.00 17.28
N VAL A 335 -3.18 2.91 15.97
CA VAL A 335 -3.41 1.69 15.20
C VAL A 335 -2.43 0.59 15.61
N GLN A 336 -1.15 0.92 15.81
CA GLN A 336 -0.15 -0.03 16.30
C GLN A 336 -0.52 -0.61 17.67
N GLN A 337 -1.00 0.23 18.60
CA GLN A 337 -1.51 -0.22 19.91
C GLN A 337 -2.71 -1.17 19.76
N ALA A 338 -3.67 -0.83 18.90
CA ALA A 338 -4.80 -1.71 18.63
C ALA A 338 -4.38 -3.05 17.99
N CYS A 339 -3.39 -3.05 17.08
CA CYS A 339 -2.89 -4.27 16.42
C CYS A 339 -2.32 -5.30 17.41
N GLN A 340 -1.79 -4.87 18.56
CA GLN A 340 -1.20 -5.79 19.55
C GLN A 340 -2.25 -6.71 20.19
N HIS A 341 -3.54 -6.35 20.16
CA HIS A 341 -4.62 -7.07 20.81
C HIS A 341 -5.53 -7.86 19.84
N MET A 342 -5.10 -8.09 18.59
CA MET A 342 -5.92 -8.78 17.58
C MET A 342 -6.19 -10.26 17.91
N SER A 343 -5.32 -10.92 18.68
CA SER A 343 -5.51 -12.33 19.07
C SER A 343 -6.67 -12.51 20.03
N SER A 344 -6.76 -11.67 21.07
CA SER A 344 -7.71 -11.77 22.18
C SER A 344 -8.25 -10.38 22.55
N PRO A 345 -9.08 -9.75 21.69
CA PRO A 345 -9.56 -8.40 21.95
C PRO A 345 -10.63 -8.35 23.04
N THR A 346 -10.56 -7.32 23.88
CA THR A 346 -11.52 -7.00 24.94
C THR A 346 -12.46 -5.86 24.51
N HIS A 347 -13.48 -5.57 25.35
CA HIS A 347 -14.39 -4.44 25.13
C HIS A 347 -13.64 -3.09 25.16
N ASN A 348 -12.63 -2.93 26.03
CA ASN A 348 -11.80 -1.71 26.08
C ASN A 348 -10.97 -1.53 24.82
N HIS A 349 -10.44 -2.61 24.25
CA HIS A 349 -9.74 -2.57 22.96
C HIS A 349 -10.67 -2.11 21.83
N LEU A 350 -11.92 -2.59 21.81
CA LEU A 350 -12.90 -2.14 20.83
C LEU A 350 -13.26 -0.65 21.01
N GLN A 351 -13.39 -0.17 22.26
CA GLN A 351 -13.62 1.25 22.53
C GLN A 351 -12.45 2.12 22.07
N ALA A 352 -11.20 1.65 22.27
CA ALA A 352 -10.01 2.34 21.78
C ALA A 352 -9.99 2.40 20.23
N ALA A 353 -10.32 1.31 19.56
CA ALA A 353 -10.45 1.30 18.09
C ALA A 353 -11.57 2.24 17.59
N LYS A 354 -12.73 2.27 18.28
CA LYS A 354 -13.81 3.23 17.99
C LYS A 354 -13.39 4.69 18.27
N ARG A 355 -12.48 4.94 19.22
CA ARG A 355 -11.92 6.29 19.43
C ARG A 355 -11.14 6.76 18.21
N ILE A 356 -10.39 5.87 17.52
CA ILE A 356 -9.70 6.22 16.28
C ILE A 356 -10.72 6.66 15.22
N LEU A 357 -11.86 5.96 15.07
CA LEU A 357 -12.93 6.38 14.15
C LEU A 357 -13.52 7.74 14.53
N ARG A 358 -13.69 8.04 15.81
CA ARG A 358 -14.15 9.37 16.26
C ARG A 358 -13.14 10.48 15.94
N TYR A 359 -11.86 10.21 16.06
CA TYR A 359 -10.82 11.15 15.62
C TYR A 359 -10.85 11.33 14.10
N LEU A 360 -10.98 10.23 13.36
CA LEU A 360 -11.08 10.22 11.90
C LEU A 360 -12.29 11.04 11.41
N GLN A 361 -13.46 10.90 12.04
CA GLN A 361 -14.66 11.70 11.74
C GLN A 361 -14.40 13.20 11.83
N GLY A 362 -13.59 13.66 12.77
CA GLY A 362 -13.21 15.07 12.91
C GLY A 362 -12.09 15.53 11.97
N THR A 363 -11.46 14.61 11.25
CA THR A 363 -10.24 14.87 10.45
C THR A 363 -10.27 14.23 9.07
N LEU A 364 -11.46 14.06 8.47
CA LEU A 364 -11.64 13.45 7.14
C LEU A 364 -10.90 14.23 6.03
N HIS A 365 -10.73 15.53 6.21
CA HIS A 365 -10.06 16.43 5.27
C HIS A 365 -8.52 16.45 5.41
N PHE A 366 -7.95 15.60 6.27
CA PHE A 366 -6.50 15.51 6.45
C PHE A 366 -5.90 14.56 5.41
N GLY A 367 -4.71 14.94 4.90
CA GLY A 367 -3.90 14.16 3.98
C GLY A 367 -2.45 14.61 4.01
N ILE A 368 -1.68 14.15 3.05
CA ILE A 368 -0.26 14.47 2.87
C ILE A 368 -0.13 15.36 1.65
N ALA A 369 0.66 16.43 1.76
CA ALA A 369 1.06 17.22 0.61
C ALA A 369 2.46 16.83 0.14
N PHE A 370 2.61 16.70 -1.17
CA PHE A 370 3.89 16.62 -1.86
C PHE A 370 4.11 17.92 -2.60
N THR A 371 5.16 18.64 -2.22
CA THR A 371 5.50 19.96 -2.78
C THR A 371 6.95 19.98 -3.24
N PRO A 372 7.30 20.74 -4.29
CA PRO A 372 8.70 20.93 -4.66
C PRO A 372 9.50 21.47 -3.47
N GLY A 373 10.77 21.06 -3.37
CA GLY A 373 11.65 21.48 -2.28
C GLY A 373 13.09 21.02 -2.50
N PRO A 374 13.96 21.18 -1.53
CA PRO A 374 15.35 20.74 -1.65
C PRO A 374 15.44 19.22 -1.78
N ILE A 375 16.31 18.71 -2.67
CA ILE A 375 16.59 17.28 -2.78
C ILE A 375 17.54 16.88 -1.64
N SER A 376 16.99 16.76 -0.45
CA SER A 376 17.69 16.36 0.76
C SER A 376 16.83 15.42 1.60
N LEU A 377 17.46 14.45 2.26
CA LEU A 377 16.77 13.57 3.19
C LEU A 377 16.95 14.07 4.63
N SER A 378 15.85 14.16 5.36
CA SER A 378 15.85 14.37 6.81
C SER A 378 14.96 13.37 7.51
N ALA A 379 15.35 12.93 8.70
CA ALA A 379 14.63 11.95 9.47
C ALA A 379 14.61 12.32 10.96
N TYR A 380 13.56 11.87 11.65
CA TYR A 380 13.39 11.99 13.09
C TYR A 380 13.24 10.58 13.66
N SER A 381 13.91 10.32 14.79
CA SER A 381 13.89 9.04 15.48
C SER A 381 13.67 9.24 16.96
N ASP A 382 12.77 8.46 17.55
CA ASP A 382 12.46 8.46 18.99
C ASP A 382 12.12 7.05 19.45
N SER A 383 12.26 6.80 20.75
CA SER A 383 11.78 5.56 21.37
C SER A 383 11.20 5.82 22.76
N ASP A 384 10.05 5.23 23.07
CA ASP A 384 9.59 5.11 24.43
C ASP A 384 10.40 4.01 25.16
N TRP A 385 11.01 4.32 26.28
CA TRP A 385 11.72 3.29 27.04
C TRP A 385 10.74 2.46 27.86
N ALA A 386 10.71 1.12 27.58
CA ALA A 386 9.90 0.17 28.30
C ALA A 386 8.40 0.56 28.38
N GLY A 387 7.88 1.19 27.30
CA GLY A 387 6.53 1.76 27.26
C GLY A 387 5.42 0.72 27.31
N ASP A 388 5.66 -0.51 26.88
CA ASP A 388 4.68 -1.59 27.03
C ASP A 388 4.71 -2.13 28.48
N PRO A 389 3.60 -2.03 29.24
CA PRO A 389 3.58 -2.45 30.63
C PRO A 389 3.67 -3.97 30.83
N MET A 390 3.36 -4.77 29.78
CA MET A 390 3.31 -6.23 29.87
C MET A 390 4.67 -6.88 29.64
N ASP A 391 5.34 -6.54 28.54
CA ASP A 391 6.61 -7.18 28.18
C ASP A 391 7.80 -6.22 28.25
N ARG A 392 7.56 -4.98 28.68
CA ARG A 392 8.57 -3.93 28.88
C ARG A 392 9.42 -3.64 27.63
N ARG A 393 8.89 -3.96 26.44
CA ARG A 393 9.51 -3.59 25.17
C ARG A 393 9.17 -2.16 24.81
N SER A 394 10.12 -1.51 24.16
CA SER A 394 9.99 -0.13 23.69
C SER A 394 9.35 -0.08 22.30
N LEU A 395 8.70 1.03 21.96
CA LEU A 395 8.31 1.38 20.60
C LEU A 395 9.42 2.21 19.95
N THR A 396 9.70 1.93 18.69
CA THR A 396 10.49 2.79 17.80
C THR A 396 9.54 3.61 16.95
N GLY A 397 9.71 4.93 16.99
CA GLY A 397 9.04 5.89 16.12
C GLY A 397 10.02 6.51 15.13
N MET A 398 9.62 6.63 13.86
CA MET A 398 10.40 7.37 12.87
C MET A 398 9.51 8.06 11.85
N VAL A 399 10.03 9.15 11.28
CA VAL A 399 9.50 9.80 10.09
C VAL A 399 10.63 10.32 9.23
N ILE A 400 10.53 10.16 7.90
CA ILE A 400 11.55 10.53 6.92
C ILE A 400 10.91 11.41 5.86
N PHE A 401 11.61 12.50 5.51
CA PHE A 401 11.21 13.46 4.49
C PHE A 401 12.21 13.49 3.34
N LEU A 402 11.70 13.67 2.13
CA LEU A 402 12.45 14.19 0.99
C LEU A 402 12.06 15.68 0.81
N GLY A 403 12.98 16.58 1.12
CA GLY A 403 12.67 18.00 1.21
C GLY A 403 11.53 18.28 2.19
N ASN A 404 10.40 18.78 1.69
CA ASN A 404 9.20 19.07 2.48
C ASN A 404 8.20 17.92 2.54
N SER A 405 8.42 16.85 1.77
CA SER A 405 7.45 15.76 1.56
C SER A 405 7.74 14.57 2.49
N PRO A 406 6.83 14.16 3.39
CA PRO A 406 7.00 12.97 4.21
C PRO A 406 6.85 11.71 3.33
N ILE A 407 7.90 10.88 3.26
CA ILE A 407 7.94 9.71 2.38
C ILE A 407 7.91 8.37 3.12
N SER A 408 8.41 8.31 4.37
CA SER A 408 8.33 7.09 5.18
C SER A 408 8.09 7.42 6.64
N TRP A 409 7.32 6.58 7.34
CA TRP A 409 7.08 6.66 8.79
C TRP A 409 6.67 5.31 9.34
N SER A 410 6.93 5.10 10.62
CA SER A 410 6.48 3.90 11.32
C SER A 410 6.41 4.11 12.84
N ALA A 411 5.52 3.32 13.46
CA ALA A 411 5.48 3.04 14.89
C ALA A 411 5.63 1.53 15.05
N LYS A 412 6.76 1.03 15.57
CA LYS A 412 7.06 -0.40 15.60
C LYS A 412 7.65 -0.81 16.95
N LYS A 413 7.07 -1.86 17.56
CA LYS A 413 7.58 -2.45 18.80
C LYS A 413 8.93 -3.13 18.56
N GLN A 414 9.90 -2.88 19.44
CA GLN A 414 11.22 -3.50 19.38
C GLN A 414 11.14 -5.01 19.66
N GLY A 415 12.03 -5.78 19.06
CA GLY A 415 12.05 -7.24 19.19
C GLY A 415 12.46 -7.73 20.58
N THR A 416 13.22 -6.92 21.34
CA THR A 416 13.78 -7.25 22.66
C THR A 416 13.60 -6.09 23.62
N VAL A 417 13.71 -6.37 24.93
CA VAL A 417 13.68 -5.36 26.00
C VAL A 417 15.01 -4.58 25.99
N SER A 418 14.92 -3.26 26.04
CA SER A 418 16.07 -2.36 26.22
C SER A 418 16.35 -2.13 27.69
N ARG A 419 17.61 -2.23 28.11
CA ARG A 419 18.05 -2.09 29.52
C ARG A 419 18.16 -0.64 29.98
N SER A 420 18.13 0.31 29.06
CA SER A 420 18.14 1.74 29.34
C SER A 420 17.39 2.53 28.25
N SER A 421 17.00 3.77 28.55
CA SER A 421 16.43 4.68 27.55
C SER A 421 17.40 4.93 26.40
N THR A 422 18.70 5.12 26.70
CA THR A 422 19.76 5.29 25.68
C THR A 422 19.83 4.10 24.72
N GLU A 423 19.68 2.86 25.22
CA GLU A 423 19.64 1.67 24.37
C GLU A 423 18.40 1.65 23.48
N ALA A 424 17.22 1.96 24.02
CA ALA A 424 15.99 2.03 23.26
C ALA A 424 16.11 3.05 22.12
N GLU A 425 16.63 4.24 22.41
CA GLU A 425 16.90 5.29 21.43
C GLU A 425 17.93 4.85 20.38
N TYR A 426 18.98 4.16 20.80
CA TYR A 426 20.01 3.69 19.88
C TYR A 426 19.47 2.66 18.88
N ARG A 427 18.58 1.76 19.31
CA ARG A 427 17.87 0.82 18.44
C ARG A 427 16.92 1.54 17.47
N ALA A 428 16.31 2.64 17.92
CA ALA A 428 15.50 3.49 17.04
C ALA A 428 16.37 4.20 16.00
N LEU A 429 17.55 4.73 16.38
CA LEU A 429 18.55 5.27 15.44
C LEU A 429 18.97 4.23 14.41
N ALA A 430 19.27 2.99 14.83
CA ALA A 430 19.68 1.92 13.93
C ALA A 430 18.57 1.59 12.91
N SER A 431 17.33 1.43 13.37
CA SER A 431 16.19 1.17 12.50
C SER A 431 15.94 2.29 11.49
N THR A 432 16.03 3.54 11.93
CA THR A 432 15.85 4.72 11.06
C THR A 432 17.01 4.87 10.07
N THR A 433 18.24 4.59 10.51
CA THR A 433 19.43 4.59 9.63
C THR A 433 19.31 3.52 8.53
N ALA A 434 18.79 2.33 8.86
CA ALA A 434 18.54 1.27 7.87
C ALA A 434 17.51 1.70 6.81
N GLU A 435 16.43 2.34 7.23
CA GLU A 435 15.41 2.86 6.30
C GLU A 435 15.97 4.00 5.44
N LEU A 436 16.72 4.93 6.00
CA LEU A 436 17.42 6.00 5.24
C LEU A 436 18.39 5.41 4.21
N TYR A 437 19.14 4.38 4.57
CA TYR A 437 20.08 3.72 3.66
C TYR A 437 19.35 3.05 2.50
N TRP A 438 18.24 2.37 2.79
CA TRP A 438 17.39 1.77 1.75
C TRP A 438 16.77 2.84 0.82
N ILE A 439 16.28 3.97 1.36
CA ILE A 439 15.77 5.09 0.55
C ILE A 439 16.87 5.69 -0.33
N ARG A 440 18.10 5.78 0.16
CA ARG A 440 19.26 6.24 -0.65
C ARG A 440 19.55 5.27 -1.80
N MET A 441 19.45 3.95 -1.57
CA MET A 441 19.58 2.96 -2.65
C MET A 441 18.49 3.17 -3.69
N LEU A 442 17.27 3.37 -3.25
CA LEU A 442 16.12 3.63 -4.12
C LEU A 442 16.32 4.94 -4.93
N LEU A 443 16.74 6.03 -4.29
CA LEU A 443 17.08 7.29 -4.98
C LEU A 443 18.18 7.09 -6.03
N ARG A 444 19.21 6.29 -5.73
CA ARG A 444 20.26 5.96 -6.69
C ARG A 444 19.69 5.21 -7.91
N ASP A 445 18.74 4.30 -7.69
CA ASP A 445 18.05 3.61 -8.78
C ASP A 445 17.23 4.60 -9.64
N PHE A 446 16.63 5.63 -9.03
CA PHE A 446 16.05 6.78 -9.76
C PHE A 446 17.09 7.64 -10.50
N GLY A 447 18.38 7.48 -10.23
CA GLY A 447 19.46 8.31 -10.80
C GLY A 447 19.66 9.62 -10.04
N ILE A 448 19.15 9.70 -8.80
CA ILE A 448 19.22 10.89 -7.96
C ILE A 448 20.30 10.69 -6.89
N PHE A 449 21.31 11.58 -6.94
CA PHE A 449 22.40 11.60 -5.98
C PHE A 449 22.20 12.78 -5.02
N LEU A 450 22.20 12.48 -3.73
CA LEU A 450 22.06 13.51 -2.70
C LEU A 450 23.35 14.31 -2.60
N PRO A 451 23.30 15.67 -2.62
CA PRO A 451 24.48 16.51 -2.49
C PRO A 451 25.09 16.45 -1.08
N HIS A 452 24.28 16.14 -0.08
CA HIS A 452 24.66 16.05 1.33
C HIS A 452 24.18 14.75 1.95
N PRO A 453 24.86 14.25 3.00
CA PRO A 453 24.38 13.11 3.79
C PRO A 453 22.99 13.38 4.36
N PRO A 454 22.11 12.37 4.44
CA PRO A 454 20.86 12.46 5.17
C PRO A 454 21.07 12.93 6.61
N LEU A 455 20.19 13.79 7.09
CA LEU A 455 20.20 14.31 8.44
C LEU A 455 19.23 13.53 9.32
N LEU A 456 19.72 12.94 10.41
CA LEU A 456 18.91 12.20 11.38
C LEU A 456 18.90 12.91 12.73
N TRP A 457 17.71 13.33 13.16
CA TRP A 457 17.47 14.04 14.40
C TRP A 457 17.11 13.08 15.53
N CYS A 458 17.76 13.25 16.69
CA CYS A 458 17.49 12.51 17.92
C CYS A 458 17.60 13.46 19.11
N ASP A 459 16.75 13.30 20.12
CA ASP A 459 16.76 14.13 21.33
C ASP A 459 17.52 13.50 22.51
N ASN A 460 18.10 12.30 22.31
CA ASN A 460 18.92 11.63 23.31
C ASN A 460 20.42 11.87 23.07
N VAL A 461 20.99 12.79 23.85
CA VAL A 461 22.41 13.16 23.76
C VAL A 461 23.34 11.96 24.00
N SER A 462 22.98 11.04 24.91
CA SER A 462 23.77 9.85 25.20
C SER A 462 23.82 8.89 24.01
N ALA A 463 22.70 8.69 23.32
CA ALA A 463 22.66 7.87 22.11
C ALA A 463 23.49 8.48 20.98
N LEU A 464 23.45 9.81 20.81
CA LEU A 464 24.29 10.53 19.85
C LEU A 464 25.77 10.39 20.18
N ALA A 465 26.14 10.53 21.47
CA ALA A 465 27.52 10.35 21.93
C ALA A 465 28.07 8.95 21.66
N ILE A 466 27.25 7.90 21.89
CA ILE A 466 27.60 6.51 21.58
C ILE A 466 27.82 6.32 20.07
N ALA A 467 27.02 6.92 19.23
CA ALA A 467 27.12 6.79 17.78
C ALA A 467 28.38 7.47 17.20
N THR A 468 28.85 8.54 17.82
CA THR A 468 30.01 9.34 17.36
C THR A 468 31.31 8.97 18.04
N ASN A 469 31.29 8.37 19.23
CA ASN A 469 32.51 8.05 20.00
C ASN A 469 33.28 6.87 19.35
N PRO A 470 34.61 7.01 19.13
CA PRO A 470 35.44 5.93 18.59
C PRO A 470 35.70 4.78 19.57
N VAL A 471 35.52 4.96 20.88
CA VAL A 471 35.85 3.97 21.90
C VAL A 471 34.68 2.98 22.07
N PHE A 472 34.96 1.68 21.95
CA PHE A 472 33.99 0.62 22.23
C PHE A 472 33.75 0.49 23.74
N HIS A 473 32.52 0.65 24.17
CA HIS A 473 32.14 0.45 25.56
C HIS A 473 31.69 -1.00 25.77
N ALA A 474 32.37 -1.75 26.65
CA ALA A 474 32.05 -3.14 27.00
C ALA A 474 30.60 -3.35 27.46
N ARG A 475 29.91 -2.28 27.87
CA ARG A 475 28.49 -2.28 28.30
C ARG A 475 27.47 -2.41 27.16
N THR A 476 27.90 -2.33 25.88
CA THR A 476 27.03 -2.32 24.69
C THR A 476 27.00 -3.64 23.91
N LYS A 477 27.61 -4.72 24.43
CA LYS A 477 27.69 -6.03 23.75
C LYS A 477 26.34 -6.57 23.23
N HIS A 478 25.24 -6.30 23.91
CA HIS A 478 23.90 -6.80 23.53
C HIS A 478 23.21 -5.99 22.42
N ILE A 479 23.80 -4.86 22.01
CA ILE A 479 23.39 -4.06 20.84
C ILE A 479 24.52 -3.93 19.82
N GLU A 480 25.48 -4.85 19.84
CA GLU A 480 26.70 -4.78 19.06
C GLU A 480 26.45 -4.58 17.55
N VAL A 481 25.50 -5.31 16.99
CA VAL A 481 25.12 -5.18 15.57
C VAL A 481 24.62 -3.78 15.25
N ASP A 482 23.67 -3.26 16.05
CA ASP A 482 23.12 -1.93 15.87
C ASP A 482 24.21 -0.86 16.07
N TYR A 483 25.09 -1.08 17.07
CA TYR A 483 26.21 -0.19 17.39
C TYR A 483 27.17 -0.05 16.22
N HIS A 484 27.67 -1.15 15.69
CA HIS A 484 28.61 -1.13 14.57
C HIS A 484 27.97 -0.61 13.30
N PHE A 485 26.72 -0.96 13.04
CA PHE A 485 25.98 -0.50 11.86
C PHE A 485 25.82 1.02 11.83
N VAL A 486 25.26 1.63 12.88
CA VAL A 486 25.06 3.10 12.93
C VAL A 486 26.39 3.82 12.84
N ARG A 487 27.37 3.37 13.61
CA ARG A 487 28.71 4.00 13.65
C ARG A 487 29.42 3.94 12.30
N GLU A 488 29.37 2.80 11.60
CA GLU A 488 29.94 2.67 10.26
C GLU A 488 29.32 3.72 9.32
N LYS A 489 27.99 3.89 9.37
CA LYS A 489 27.28 4.85 8.52
C LYS A 489 27.63 6.30 8.86
N VAL A 490 27.80 6.61 10.14
CA VAL A 490 28.26 7.95 10.60
C VAL A 490 29.67 8.23 10.15
N LEU A 491 30.62 7.29 10.36
CA LEU A 491 32.04 7.45 9.97
C LEU A 491 32.20 7.59 8.45
N ARG A 492 31.43 6.85 7.66
CA ARG A 492 31.41 6.97 6.19
C ARG A 492 30.70 8.21 5.68
N ARG A 493 30.13 9.01 6.55
CA ARG A 493 29.25 10.14 6.21
C ARG A 493 28.06 9.72 5.36
N ASP A 494 27.57 8.50 5.56
CA ASP A 494 26.34 8.01 4.94
C ASP A 494 25.11 8.59 5.62
N VAL A 495 25.20 9.01 6.87
CA VAL A 495 24.21 9.72 7.67
C VAL A 495 24.89 10.71 8.60
N MET A 496 24.25 11.85 8.85
CA MET A 496 24.68 12.86 9.83
C MET A 496 23.67 12.89 10.98
N LEU A 497 24.16 12.69 12.20
CA LEU A 497 23.33 12.77 13.40
C LEU A 497 23.36 14.19 13.98
N LYS A 498 22.20 14.69 14.40
CA LYS A 498 22.07 15.98 15.09
C LYS A 498 21.09 15.90 16.25
N PHE A 499 21.37 16.69 17.27
CA PHE A 499 20.47 16.86 18.39
C PHE A 499 19.25 17.72 18.01
N ILE A 500 18.08 17.34 18.48
CA ILE A 500 16.87 18.15 18.45
C ILE A 500 16.26 18.23 19.85
N SER A 501 15.61 19.35 20.17
CA SER A 501 14.88 19.44 21.43
C SER A 501 13.66 18.51 21.43
N THR A 502 13.34 17.94 22.59
CA THR A 502 12.12 17.10 22.74
C THR A 502 10.87 17.87 22.31
N HIS A 503 10.82 19.19 22.47
CA HIS A 503 9.71 20.01 22.00
C HIS A 503 9.46 19.88 20.50
N ASP A 504 10.51 19.74 19.67
CA ASP A 504 10.45 19.69 18.21
C ASP A 504 10.56 18.27 17.64
N GLN A 505 10.66 17.24 18.52
CA GLN A 505 10.77 15.85 18.11
C GLN A 505 9.47 15.34 17.45
N LEU A 506 9.48 15.26 16.12
CA LEU A 506 8.32 14.77 15.36
C LEU A 506 8.03 13.29 15.59
N ALA A 507 9.06 12.50 15.90
CA ALA A 507 8.91 11.07 16.12
C ALA A 507 8.12 10.73 17.39
N ASP A 508 7.90 11.69 18.32
CA ASP A 508 7.01 11.53 19.48
C ASP A 508 5.58 11.14 19.08
N LEU A 509 5.11 11.56 17.89
CA LEU A 509 3.79 11.15 17.36
C LEU A 509 3.65 9.63 17.18
N PHE A 510 4.77 8.92 17.05
CA PHE A 510 4.82 7.48 16.76
C PHE A 510 5.16 6.63 17.99
N THR A 511 5.51 7.26 19.10
CA THR A 511 5.93 6.57 20.33
C THR A 511 5.10 6.91 21.55
N LYS A 512 4.52 8.13 21.63
CA LYS A 512 3.88 8.68 22.83
C LYS A 512 2.43 9.07 22.59
N SER A 513 1.52 8.68 23.48
CA SER A 513 0.13 9.17 23.49
C SER A 513 0.09 10.59 24.03
N LEU A 514 0.14 11.57 23.12
CA LEU A 514 0.34 12.98 23.47
C LEU A 514 -0.96 13.69 23.87
N PRO A 515 -0.89 14.69 24.78
CA PRO A 515 -1.98 15.64 25.04
C PRO A 515 -2.35 16.42 23.78
N SER A 516 -3.64 16.79 23.64
CA SER A 516 -4.17 17.43 22.43
C SER A 516 -3.38 18.66 21.93
N PRO A 517 -2.90 19.60 22.76
CA PRO A 517 -2.15 20.75 22.23
C PRO A 517 -0.87 20.32 21.53
N ARG A 518 -0.07 19.44 22.16
CA ARG A 518 1.18 18.93 21.60
C ARG A 518 0.94 18.04 20.38
N PHE A 519 -0.05 17.16 20.44
CA PHE A 519 -0.45 16.31 19.33
C PHE A 519 -0.80 17.15 18.09
N ASN A 520 -1.64 18.18 18.25
CA ASN A 520 -2.02 19.06 17.16
C ASN A 520 -0.83 19.85 16.59
N TRP A 521 0.07 20.32 17.45
CA TRP A 521 1.29 21.02 17.02
C TRP A 521 2.19 20.14 16.15
N LEU A 522 2.50 18.92 16.58
CA LEU A 522 3.34 18.03 15.80
C LEU A 522 2.62 17.52 14.54
N THR A 523 1.32 17.23 14.63
CA THR A 523 0.52 16.80 13.47
C THR A 523 0.45 17.88 12.41
N SER A 524 0.39 19.16 12.77
CA SER A 524 0.37 20.27 11.79
C SER A 524 1.65 20.38 10.96
N LYS A 525 2.76 19.79 11.40
CA LYS A 525 4.02 19.72 10.65
C LYS A 525 4.06 18.54 9.65
N LEU A 526 3.15 17.56 9.78
CA LEU A 526 3.10 16.35 8.94
C LEU A 526 1.91 16.34 8.00
N MET A 527 0.79 16.88 8.45
CA MET A 527 -0.51 16.73 7.79
C MET A 527 -0.98 18.06 7.20
N TRP A 528 -1.48 17.99 6.00
CA TRP A 528 -2.16 19.10 5.36
C TRP A 528 -3.67 18.96 5.52
N LYS A 529 -4.35 20.12 5.60
CA LYS A 529 -5.80 20.22 5.60
C LYS A 529 -6.23 20.68 4.22
N PHE A 530 -6.99 19.87 3.52
CA PHE A 530 -7.63 20.33 2.29
C PHE A 530 -8.60 21.46 2.64
N PRO A 531 -8.55 22.62 1.96
CA PRO A 531 -9.53 23.67 2.20
C PRO A 531 -10.92 23.11 1.92
N THR A 532 -11.73 22.96 2.95
CA THR A 532 -13.16 22.63 2.79
C THR A 532 -13.78 23.80 2.04
N ARG A 533 -14.09 23.63 0.76
CA ARG A 533 -15.02 24.54 0.08
C ARG A 533 -16.30 24.51 0.92
N LEU A 534 -16.65 25.64 1.51
CA LEU A 534 -17.95 25.84 2.14
C LEU A 534 -19.00 25.37 1.11
N ARG A 535 -19.85 24.42 1.46
CA ARG A 535 -21.02 24.01 0.69
C ARG A 535 -21.89 25.27 0.53
N GLY A 536 -21.77 25.98 -0.60
CA GLY A 536 -22.50 27.22 -0.79
C GLY A 536 -22.38 27.89 -2.17
N ASP A 537 -21.54 27.40 -3.09
CA ASP A 537 -21.42 28.01 -4.42
C ASP A 537 -21.57 26.99 -5.57
N GLU A 538 -22.72 26.31 -5.60
CA GLU A 538 -23.27 25.80 -6.87
C GLU A 538 -24.30 26.80 -7.36
N ARG A 539 -23.87 27.93 -7.94
CA ARG A 539 -24.66 28.76 -8.85
C ARG A 539 -23.95 28.82 -10.19
N HIS A 540 -24.53 28.10 -11.15
CA HIS A 540 -24.60 28.40 -12.58
C HIS A 540 -23.48 29.25 -13.18
N HIS A 541 -22.57 28.65 -13.94
CA HIS A 541 -22.02 29.26 -15.13
C HIS A 541 -22.60 28.57 -16.37
N ASN A 542 -23.78 29.07 -16.78
CA ASN A 542 -24.21 28.99 -18.17
C ASN A 542 -23.34 29.97 -18.96
N ALA A 543 -22.60 29.47 -19.91
CA ALA A 543 -21.91 30.25 -20.92
C ALA A 543 -22.93 30.90 -21.86
N THR A 544 -22.88 32.23 -21.92
CA THR A 544 -23.34 32.96 -23.09
C THR A 544 -22.15 33.71 -23.68
N SER A 545 -21.85 33.32 -24.90
CA SER A 545 -20.98 34.03 -25.84
C SER A 545 -21.50 35.45 -26.08
N ASN A 546 -20.63 36.47 -26.07
CA ASN A 546 -20.55 37.50 -27.11
C ASN A 546 -19.59 38.63 -26.72
N GLY A 547 -18.79 39.07 -27.70
CA GLY A 547 -18.36 40.46 -27.86
C GLY A 547 -16.94 40.80 -27.42
N CYS A 548 -16.01 40.79 -28.36
CA CYS A 548 -14.83 41.67 -28.39
C CYS A 548 -15.28 43.15 -28.46
N PRO A 549 -14.54 44.13 -27.92
CA PRO A 549 -13.79 44.97 -28.84
C PRO A 549 -12.35 45.35 -28.42
N GLU A 550 -11.63 45.70 -29.46
CA GLU A 550 -10.25 46.17 -29.55
C GLU A 550 -9.97 47.53 -28.89
N HIS A 551 -8.67 47.82 -28.86
CA HIS A 551 -7.92 49.09 -28.67
C HIS A 551 -7.41 49.36 -27.24
N THR A 552 -6.19 49.77 -27.01
CA THR A 552 -5.10 50.49 -27.72
C THR A 552 -3.82 50.42 -26.89
N ASN A 553 -2.68 50.57 -27.58
CA ASN A 553 -1.30 50.70 -27.11
C ASN A 553 -1.06 51.70 -25.98
N HIS A 554 -0.10 51.42 -25.10
CA HIS A 554 1.00 52.35 -24.77
C HIS A 554 2.24 51.54 -24.31
N GLU A 555 3.35 51.86 -24.95
CA GLU A 555 4.73 51.49 -24.62
C GLU A 555 5.15 52.22 -23.34
N GLU A 556 6.00 51.59 -22.52
CA GLU A 556 7.20 52.19 -21.96
C GLU A 556 8.13 51.14 -21.34
N GLU A 557 9.40 51.40 -21.53
CA GLU A 557 10.59 50.62 -21.37
C GLU A 557 10.99 50.30 -19.91
N ASP A 558 11.80 49.29 -19.80
CA ASP A 558 13.11 49.19 -19.15
C ASP A 558 13.21 48.35 -17.86
N GLY A 559 14.20 47.47 -17.87
CA GLY A 559 14.75 46.92 -16.62
C GLY A 559 14.87 45.41 -16.53
N THR A 560 15.75 44.78 -17.32
CA THR A 560 16.28 43.44 -17.02
C THR A 560 17.06 43.40 -15.68
N PRO A 561 16.96 42.28 -14.93
CA PRO A 561 18.14 41.48 -14.84
C PRO A 561 17.91 39.94 -14.98
N THR A 562 18.75 39.38 -15.76
CA THR A 562 19.01 38.00 -16.02
C THR A 562 19.12 37.11 -14.76
N ALA A 563 18.22 36.13 -14.61
CA ALA A 563 18.42 35.02 -13.70
C ALA A 563 18.88 33.78 -14.48
N ARG A 564 20.11 33.39 -14.25
CA ARG A 564 20.75 32.19 -14.79
C ARG A 564 20.09 30.95 -14.20
N THR A 565 19.55 30.11 -15.07
CA THR A 565 19.18 28.73 -14.79
C THR A 565 20.44 27.88 -14.60
N PRO A 566 20.55 27.07 -13.55
CA PRO A 566 21.64 26.08 -13.46
C PRO A 566 21.30 24.87 -14.32
N THR A 567 21.98 24.75 -15.45
CA THR A 567 22.04 23.54 -16.25
C THR A 567 22.77 22.46 -15.48
N ALA A 568 22.08 21.42 -15.05
CA ALA A 568 22.69 20.22 -14.49
C ALA A 568 23.38 19.43 -15.62
N THR A 569 24.68 19.43 -15.60
CA THR A 569 25.54 18.67 -16.52
C THR A 569 25.47 17.18 -16.17
N PHE A 570 24.85 16.38 -17.02
CA PHE A 570 24.84 14.92 -16.92
C PHE A 570 26.20 14.38 -17.40
N HIS A 571 27.01 13.86 -16.49
CA HIS A 571 28.20 13.09 -16.86
C HIS A 571 27.81 11.71 -17.40
N LYS A 572 28.27 11.45 -18.62
CA LYS A 572 28.30 10.15 -19.31
C LYS A 572 29.25 9.18 -18.59
N THR A 573 28.83 7.92 -18.57
CA THR A 573 29.56 6.66 -18.41
C THR A 573 29.32 5.91 -17.10
N MET A 574 28.52 4.84 -17.23
CA MET A 574 28.88 3.52 -16.71
C MET A 574 28.00 2.45 -17.37
N SER A 575 28.67 1.60 -18.13
CA SER A 575 28.12 0.41 -18.79
C SER A 575 27.66 -0.62 -17.75
N CYS A 576 26.48 -1.17 -17.95
CA CYS A 576 25.92 -2.27 -17.17
C CYS A 576 26.67 -3.57 -17.51
N SER A 577 27.62 -4.00 -16.64
CA SER A 577 28.25 -5.31 -16.75
C SER A 577 27.34 -6.39 -16.14
N VAL A 578 26.89 -7.30 -16.98
CA VAL A 578 26.12 -8.50 -16.63
C VAL A 578 26.99 -9.41 -15.78
N ILE A 579 26.67 -9.55 -14.49
CA ILE A 579 27.24 -10.59 -13.64
C ILE A 579 26.48 -11.90 -13.85
N ARG A 580 27.03 -12.78 -14.66
CA ARG A 580 26.63 -14.21 -14.71
C ARG A 580 27.10 -14.90 -13.42
N LYS A 581 26.17 -15.27 -12.54
CA LYS A 581 26.46 -16.18 -11.44
C LYS A 581 26.57 -17.62 -11.95
N HIS A 582 27.78 -18.17 -11.94
CA HIS A 582 28.03 -19.60 -12.06
C HIS A 582 27.41 -20.36 -10.89
N LYS A 583 26.59 -21.37 -11.20
CA LYS A 583 26.19 -22.42 -10.26
C LYS A 583 27.37 -23.39 -10.09
N GLY A 584 28.02 -23.36 -8.94
CA GLY A 584 28.93 -24.42 -8.50
C GLY A 584 28.20 -25.35 -7.55
N ARG A 585 28.00 -26.59 -7.98
CA ARG A 585 27.66 -27.73 -7.11
C ARG A 585 28.91 -28.14 -6.30
N SER A 586 28.76 -28.32 -4.98
CA SER A 586 29.55 -29.32 -4.27
C SER A 586 28.71 -29.87 -3.14
N LYS A 587 28.45 -31.18 -3.26
CA LYS A 587 28.05 -32.08 -2.16
C LYS A 587 29.29 -32.33 -1.32
N GLN A 588 29.19 -32.26 -0.01
CA GLN A 588 29.97 -33.13 0.86
C GLN A 588 29.22 -33.39 2.16
N ASN A 589 29.04 -34.68 2.42
CA ASN A 589 28.57 -35.30 3.65
C ASN A 589 29.57 -35.05 4.79
N ALA A 590 29.09 -34.82 5.99
CA ALA A 590 29.83 -35.19 7.20
C ALA A 590 28.84 -35.56 8.32
N THR A 591 29.01 -36.75 8.76
CA THR A 591 28.48 -37.55 9.86
C THR A 591 28.70 -36.91 11.22
N VAL A 592 27.67 -37.08 12.08
CA VAL A 592 27.72 -36.93 13.56
C VAL A 592 28.53 -38.12 14.16
N PRO A 593 29.25 -37.91 15.32
CA PRO A 593 28.87 -38.65 16.53
C PRO A 593 29.02 -37.87 17.85
N HIS A 594 28.16 -38.25 18.76
CA HIS A 594 28.04 -38.08 20.22
C HIS A 594 27.72 -36.74 20.80
#